data_6816c107df8bc4bb256fd908d52fdca7
#
_entry.id   6816c107df8bc4bb256fd908d52fdca7
#
_cell.length_a   1.000
_cell.length_b   1.000
_cell.length_c   1.000
_cell.angle_alpha   90.00
_cell.angle_beta   90.00
_cell.angle_gamma   90.00
#
_symmetry.space_group_name_H-M   'P 1'
#
loop_
_entity.id
_entity.type
_entity.pdbx_description
1 polymer ?
#
loop_
_entity_poly.entity_id
_entity_poly.type
_entity_poly.pdbx_seq_one_letter_code
_entity_poly.pdbx_strand_id
1 'polypeptide(L)' 'MSSKIKVLQVIPKLGYGGAETGCYDLAHYLSENNCQSYIATSGGELIKYIDKKKVKLIKLPVH' A
#
# COMPACT_ATOMS: atom_id res chain seq x y z
N MET A 1 12.57 -18.06 14.83
CA MET A 1 12.33 -16.80 14.16
C MET A 1 11.04 -16.83 13.38
N SER A 2 10.16 -15.92 13.67
CA SER A 2 8.87 -15.90 12.98
C SER A 2 8.99 -15.13 11.67
N SER A 3 8.35 -15.64 10.63
CA SER A 3 8.25 -14.90 9.37
C SER A 3 7.06 -13.96 9.43
N LYS A 4 7.22 -12.82 8.81
CA LYS A 4 6.13 -11.86 8.73
C LYS A 4 5.14 -12.29 7.66
N ILE A 5 3.88 -12.02 7.91
CA ILE A 5 2.83 -12.18 6.90
C ILE A 5 3.02 -11.08 5.86
N LYS A 6 2.95 -11.45 4.61
CA LYS A 6 3.00 -10.49 3.50
C LYS A 6 1.59 -10.22 3.02
N VAL A 7 1.24 -8.94 2.95
CA VAL A 7 -0.09 -8.53 2.51
C VAL A 7 0.07 -7.62 1.30
N LEU A 8 -0.55 -8.00 0.20
CA LEU A 8 -0.56 -7.20 -1.01
C LEU A 8 -1.96 -6.68 -1.25
N GLN A 9 -2.11 -5.38 -1.32
CA GLN A 9 -3.35 -4.74 -1.74
C GLN A 9 -3.19 -4.28 -3.18
N VAL A 10 -4.17 -4.59 -4.02
CA VAL A 10 -4.16 -4.18 -5.42
C VAL A 10 -5.26 -3.16 -5.61
N ILE A 11 -4.88 -1.94 -5.98
CA ILE A 11 -5.84 -0.87 -6.22
C ILE A 11 -5.41 -0.11 -7.48
N PRO A 12 -6.29 0.02 -8.48
CA PRO A 12 -5.88 0.63 -9.76
C PRO A 12 -5.35 2.04 -9.61
N LYS A 13 -5.98 2.85 -8.74
CA LYS A 13 -5.54 4.22 -8.52
C LYS A 13 -5.61 4.52 -7.03
N LEU A 14 -4.54 5.10 -6.49
CA LEU A 14 -4.48 5.46 -5.08
C LEU A 14 -4.72 6.96 -4.92
N GLY A 15 -5.98 7.36 -5.10
CA GLY A 15 -6.41 8.74 -4.97
C GLY A 15 -6.98 9.03 -3.59
N TYR A 16 -7.87 10.02 -3.52
CA TYR A 16 -8.44 10.47 -2.25
C TYR A 16 -9.79 9.86 -1.92
N GLY A 17 -10.28 8.92 -2.70
CA GLY A 17 -11.55 8.26 -2.41
C GLY A 17 -11.52 7.47 -1.12
N GLY A 18 -12.70 7.08 -0.62
CA GLY A 18 -12.80 6.34 0.64
C GLY A 18 -12.06 5.01 0.61
N ALA A 19 -12.20 4.24 -0.48
CA ALA A 19 -11.50 2.97 -0.60
C ALA A 19 -9.98 3.19 -0.68
N GLU A 20 -9.56 4.25 -1.34
CA GLU A 20 -8.15 4.55 -1.51
C GLU A 20 -7.51 4.98 -0.21
N THR A 21 -8.16 5.86 0.55
CA THR A 21 -7.63 6.27 1.85
C THR A 21 -7.63 5.11 2.83
N GLY A 22 -8.64 4.23 2.76
CA GLY A 22 -8.66 3.02 3.58
C GLY A 22 -7.51 2.10 3.26
N CYS A 23 -7.20 1.92 1.98
CA CYS A 23 -6.06 1.12 1.55
C CYS A 23 -4.75 1.70 2.07
N TYR A 24 -4.60 3.01 1.97
CA TYR A 24 -3.42 3.73 2.46
C TYR A 24 -3.25 3.50 3.98
N ASP A 25 -4.33 3.73 4.73
CA ASP A 25 -4.27 3.59 6.18
C ASP A 25 -3.97 2.15 6.60
N LEU A 26 -4.64 1.19 5.96
CA LEU A 26 -4.44 -0.22 6.28
C LEU A 26 -3.01 -0.66 5.96
N ALA A 27 -2.45 -0.16 4.86
CA ALA A 27 -1.09 -0.54 4.50
C ALA A 27 -0.10 -0.13 5.58
N HIS A 28 -0.24 1.08 6.12
CA HIS A 28 0.64 1.55 7.18
C HIS A 28 0.38 0.81 8.49
N TYR A 29 -0.88 0.56 8.81
CA TYR A 29 -1.24 -0.20 10.00
C TYR A 29 -0.63 -1.60 9.97
N LEU A 30 -0.73 -2.28 8.84
CA LEU A 30 -0.16 -3.62 8.71
C LEU A 30 1.35 -3.61 8.94
N SER A 31 2.03 -2.64 8.38
CA SER A 31 3.47 -2.53 8.54
C SER A 31 3.85 -2.32 10.02
N GLU A 32 3.04 -1.55 10.73
CA GLU A 32 3.27 -1.29 12.14
C GLU A 32 2.88 -2.46 13.03
N ASN A 33 2.19 -3.46 12.48
CA ASN A 33 1.74 -4.64 13.21
C ASN A 33 2.39 -5.92 12.69
N ASN A 34 3.67 -5.82 12.38
CA ASN A 34 4.53 -6.96 12.07
C ASN A 34 4.15 -7.68 10.78
N CYS A 35 3.61 -6.96 9.81
CA CYS A 35 3.32 -7.48 8.48
C CYS A 35 4.21 -6.79 7.46
N GLN A 36 4.54 -7.49 6.39
CA GLN A 36 5.16 -6.85 5.23
C GLN A 36 4.05 -6.35 4.33
N SER A 37 3.97 -5.05 4.16
CA SER A 37 2.86 -4.40 3.50
C SER A 37 3.27 -3.92 2.11
N TYR A 38 2.46 -4.29 1.10
CA TYR A 38 2.69 -3.93 -0.29
C TYR A 38 1.42 -3.34 -0.87
N ILE A 39 1.58 -2.33 -1.73
CA ILE A 39 0.47 -1.81 -2.52
C ILE A 39 0.87 -1.88 -3.98
N ALA A 40 0.03 -2.51 -4.81
CA ALA A 40 0.18 -2.50 -6.25
C ALA A 40 -0.84 -1.54 -6.84
N THR A 41 -0.37 -0.50 -7.51
CA THR A 41 -1.23 0.55 -8.06
C THR A 41 -0.57 1.18 -9.28
N SER A 42 -1.37 1.76 -10.17
CA SER A 42 -0.81 2.47 -11.33
C SER A 42 -0.49 3.93 -11.03
N GLY A 43 -0.87 4.44 -9.87
CA GLY A 43 -0.56 5.82 -9.49
C GLY A 43 -1.63 6.41 -8.59
N GLY A 44 -1.55 7.70 -8.35
CA GLY A 44 -2.54 8.43 -7.56
C GLY A 44 -1.92 9.42 -6.61
N GLU A 45 -2.75 10.29 -6.08
CA GLU A 45 -2.29 11.41 -5.25
C GLU A 45 -1.69 10.97 -3.92
N LEU A 46 -2.17 9.87 -3.34
CA LEU A 46 -1.68 9.45 -2.03
C LEU A 46 -0.28 8.83 -2.07
N ILE A 47 0.23 8.49 -3.24
CA ILE A 47 1.54 7.84 -3.35
C ILE A 47 2.64 8.67 -2.72
N LYS A 48 2.58 9.98 -2.88
CA LYS A 48 3.62 10.87 -2.35
C LYS A 48 3.64 10.91 -0.82
N TYR A 49 2.58 10.48 -0.16
CA TYR A 49 2.50 10.47 1.30
C TYR A 49 2.88 9.13 1.90
N ILE A 50 3.09 8.10 1.08
CA ILE A 50 3.42 6.77 1.60
C ILE A 50 4.82 6.77 2.20
N ASP A 51 4.95 6.21 3.40
CA ASP A 51 6.24 5.96 3.99
C ASP A 51 6.84 4.72 3.34
N LYS A 52 7.79 4.93 2.44
CA LYS A 52 8.38 3.84 1.64
C LYS A 52 9.24 2.90 2.47
N LYS A 53 9.54 3.27 3.70
CA LYS A 53 10.20 2.35 4.62
C LYS A 53 9.23 1.33 5.20
N LYS A 54 7.94 1.67 5.24
CA LYS A 54 6.90 0.81 5.81
C LYS A 54 6.13 0.05 4.74
N VAL A 55 5.86 0.69 3.60
CA VAL A 55 5.02 0.13 2.55
C VAL A 55 5.79 0.10 1.25
N LYS A 56 5.83 -1.06 0.62
CA LYS A 56 6.47 -1.19 -0.69
C LYS A 56 5.46 -1.02 -1.80
N LEU A 57 5.80 -0.19 -2.77
CA LEU A 57 4.94 0.07 -3.92
C LEU A 57 5.35 -0.79 -5.09
N ILE A 58 4.36 -1.40 -5.72
CA ILE A 58 4.54 -2.14 -6.97
C ILE A 58 3.73 -1.39 -8.02
N LYS A 59 4.38 -0.98 -9.09
CA LYS A 59 3.69 -0.21 -10.12
C LYS A 59 3.00 -1.15 -11.09
N LEU A 60 1.68 -0.91 -11.27
CA LEU A 60 0.91 -1.64 -12.25
C LEU A 60 1.06 -1.00 -13.62
N PRO A 61 1.00 -1.79 -14.70
CA PRO A 61 1.01 -1.20 -16.04
C PRO A 61 -0.21 -0.30 -16.25
N VAL A 62 0.00 0.76 -17.00
CA VAL A 62 -1.07 1.69 -17.37
C VAL A 62 -1.43 1.43 -18.82
N HIS A 63 -2.74 1.33 -19.09
CA HIS A 63 -3.24 1.14 -20.45
C HIS A 63 -3.98 2.34 -20.96
#